data_d53418fb0892b49b29af56780ba88345
#
_entry.id   d53418fb0892b49b29af56780ba88345
#
_cell.length_a   1.000
_cell.length_b   1.000
_cell.length_c   1.000
_cell.angle_alpha   90.00
_cell.angle_beta   90.00
_cell.angle_gamma   90.00
#
_symmetry.space_group_name_H-M   'P 1'
#
loop_
_entity.id
_entity.type
_entity.pdbx_description
1 polymer ?
#
loop_
_entity_poly.entity_id
_entity_poly.type
_entity_poly.pdbx_seq_one_letter_code
_entity_poly.pdbx_strand_id
1 'polypeptide(L)'
;MFQLNNTRLGCAARGVGIARACHEEAIKYAMDRTQFGQPIAEFQMIQEQLAEMVVEYEAARLLVLKAAFEKDQGNIGNTLSVSTAKFFAAETAVKASNTAMKVLGSYSYSSEYPVERFFRDAKSLQAVEGTSNIQKMIIARAVTAK
;
A
#
# COMPACT_ATOMS: atom_id res chain seq x y z
N MET A 1 9.70 12.02 19.77
CA MET A 1 9.94 10.91 18.80
C MET A 1 9.08 9.68 19.07
N PHE A 2 8.88 9.27 20.28
CA PHE A 2 8.10 8.07 20.64
C PHE A 2 6.65 8.07 20.10
N GLN A 3 5.89 9.14 20.28
CA GLN A 3 4.53 9.26 19.75
C GLN A 3 4.48 9.17 18.22
N LEU A 4 5.42 9.79 17.51
CA LEU A 4 5.50 9.73 16.05
C LEU A 4 5.74 8.32 15.50
N ASN A 5 6.46 7.45 16.21
CA ASN A 5 6.63 6.07 15.78
C ASN A 5 5.32 5.26 15.88
N ASN A 6 4.46 5.60 16.86
CA ASN A 6 3.15 4.96 16.99
C ASN A 6 2.21 5.38 15.85
N THR A 7 2.12 6.68 15.59
CA THR A 7 1.25 7.20 14.53
C THR A 7 1.74 6.80 13.13
N ARG A 8 3.07 6.69 12.91
CA ARG A 8 3.66 6.16 11.67
C ARG A 8 3.29 4.71 11.42
N LEU A 9 3.34 3.86 12.45
CA LEU A 9 2.94 2.45 12.31
C LEU A 9 1.45 2.33 12.00
N GLY A 10 0.60 3.14 12.65
CA GLY A 10 -0.83 3.25 12.30
C GLY A 10 -1.07 3.72 10.86
N CYS A 11 -0.25 4.68 10.38
CA CYS A 11 -0.28 5.13 8.98
C CYS A 11 0.12 4.00 8.02
N ALA A 12 1.16 3.22 8.34
CA ALA A 12 1.58 2.06 7.56
C ALA A 12 0.48 0.98 7.49
N ALA A 13 -0.18 0.69 8.60
CA ALA A 13 -1.29 -0.26 8.64
C ALA A 13 -2.47 0.18 7.75
N ARG A 14 -2.79 1.50 7.74
CA ARG A 14 -3.80 2.04 6.81
C ARG A 14 -3.38 1.85 5.34
N GLY A 15 -2.09 2.03 5.02
CA GLY A 15 -1.56 1.80 3.68
C GLY A 15 -1.75 0.35 3.22
N VAL A 16 -1.47 -0.61 4.09
CA VAL A 16 -1.74 -2.04 3.84
C VAL A 16 -3.24 -2.30 3.61
N GLY A 17 -4.10 -1.69 4.44
CA GLY A 17 -5.56 -1.80 4.29
C GLY A 17 -6.07 -1.27 2.95
N ILE A 18 -5.57 -0.11 2.50
CA ILE A 18 -5.94 0.46 1.19
C ILE A 18 -5.40 -0.42 0.05
N ALA A 19 -4.16 -0.89 0.12
CA ALA A 19 -3.59 -1.77 -0.91
C ALA A 19 -4.40 -3.06 -1.06
N ARG A 20 -4.81 -3.66 0.05
CA ARG A 20 -5.70 -4.82 0.08
C ARG A 20 -7.05 -4.53 -0.57
N ALA A 21 -7.72 -3.45 -0.16
CA ALA A 21 -9.03 -3.08 -0.70
C ALA A 21 -8.97 -2.82 -2.22
N CYS A 22 -7.91 -2.16 -2.70
CA CYS A 22 -7.68 -1.96 -4.12
C CYS A 22 -7.52 -3.29 -4.89
N HIS A 23 -6.79 -4.24 -4.33
CA HIS A 23 -6.58 -5.56 -4.91
C HIS A 23 -7.88 -6.36 -4.97
N GLU A 24 -8.66 -6.38 -3.88
CA GLU A 24 -9.96 -7.07 -3.82
C GLU A 24 -10.95 -6.50 -4.86
N GLU A 25 -11.05 -5.18 -5.00
CA GLU A 25 -11.92 -4.55 -6.00
C GLU A 25 -11.43 -4.79 -7.44
N ALA A 26 -10.12 -4.76 -7.67
CA ALA A 26 -9.55 -5.04 -8.99
C ALA A 26 -9.83 -6.49 -9.43
N ILE A 27 -9.67 -7.47 -8.54
CA ILE A 27 -10.01 -8.88 -8.81
C ILE A 27 -11.49 -9.02 -9.13
N LYS A 28 -12.35 -8.50 -8.26
CA LYS A 28 -13.80 -8.57 -8.44
C LYS A 28 -14.21 -8.03 -9.80
N TYR A 29 -13.76 -6.82 -10.14
CA TYR A 29 -14.06 -6.22 -11.42
C TYR A 29 -13.50 -7.03 -12.59
N ALA A 30 -12.27 -7.52 -12.50
CA ALA A 30 -11.63 -8.29 -13.57
C ALA A 30 -12.34 -9.62 -13.86
N MET A 31 -12.93 -10.24 -12.84
CA MET A 31 -13.72 -11.47 -12.99
C MET A 31 -15.12 -11.22 -13.56
N ASP A 32 -15.74 -10.08 -13.23
CA ASP A 32 -17.10 -9.75 -13.67
C ASP A 32 -17.13 -9.09 -15.05
N ARG A 33 -16.13 -8.29 -15.39
CA ARG A 33 -16.07 -7.55 -16.64
C ARG A 33 -15.68 -8.44 -17.81
N THR A 34 -16.55 -8.53 -18.82
CA THR A 34 -16.31 -9.31 -20.03
C THR A 34 -15.93 -8.40 -21.19
N GLN A 35 -14.87 -8.74 -21.93
CA GLN A 35 -14.47 -8.15 -23.20
C GLN A 35 -13.93 -9.23 -24.13
N PHE A 36 -14.12 -9.10 -25.42
CA PHE A 36 -13.66 -10.07 -26.44
C PHE A 36 -14.12 -11.51 -26.13
N GLY A 37 -15.32 -11.66 -25.56
CA GLY A 37 -15.95 -12.96 -25.28
C GLY A 37 -15.51 -13.65 -23.99
N GLN A 38 -14.68 -13.04 -23.15
CA GLN A 38 -14.19 -13.64 -21.90
C GLN A 38 -14.01 -12.60 -20.79
N PRO A 39 -13.96 -12.97 -19.50
CA PRO A 39 -13.59 -12.08 -18.41
C PRO A 39 -12.22 -11.44 -18.65
N ILE A 40 -12.06 -10.17 -18.26
CA ILE A 40 -10.77 -9.51 -18.47
C ILE A 40 -9.65 -10.10 -17.60
N ALA A 41 -9.97 -10.84 -16.55
CA ALA A 41 -9.01 -11.61 -15.75
C ALA A 41 -8.23 -12.68 -16.56
N GLU A 42 -8.74 -13.08 -17.73
CA GLU A 42 -8.07 -14.05 -18.61
C GLU A 42 -6.99 -13.42 -19.50
N PHE A 43 -6.85 -12.10 -19.51
CA PHE A 43 -5.81 -11.41 -20.28
C PHE A 43 -4.52 -11.29 -19.48
N GLN A 44 -3.39 -11.68 -20.07
CA GLN A 44 -2.07 -11.69 -19.42
C GLN A 44 -1.67 -10.34 -18.84
N MET A 45 -2.00 -9.22 -19.51
CA MET A 45 -1.72 -7.86 -19.00
C MET A 45 -2.49 -7.52 -17.70
N ILE A 46 -3.66 -8.12 -17.51
CA ILE A 46 -4.43 -7.96 -16.27
C ILE A 46 -3.88 -8.91 -15.20
N GLN A 47 -3.55 -10.15 -15.58
CA GLN A 47 -2.94 -11.13 -14.67
C GLN A 47 -1.62 -10.62 -14.08
N GLU A 48 -0.76 -10.00 -14.90
CA GLU A 48 0.47 -9.35 -14.44
C GLU A 48 0.19 -8.30 -13.36
N GLN A 49 -0.76 -7.39 -13.63
CA GLN A 49 -1.12 -6.33 -12.69
C GLN A 49 -1.65 -6.89 -11.36
N LEU A 50 -2.53 -7.88 -11.41
CA LEU A 50 -3.08 -8.51 -10.21
C LEU A 50 -2.00 -9.26 -9.42
N ALA A 51 -1.07 -9.94 -10.10
CA ALA A 51 0.04 -10.64 -9.46
C ALA A 51 1.00 -9.67 -8.76
N GLU A 52 1.37 -8.55 -9.40
CA GLU A 52 2.19 -7.50 -8.77
C GLU A 52 1.51 -6.92 -7.53
N MET A 53 0.20 -6.65 -7.61
CA MET A 53 -0.55 -6.10 -6.48
C MET A 53 -0.50 -7.02 -5.25
N VAL A 54 -0.65 -8.34 -5.42
CA VAL A 54 -0.63 -9.29 -4.30
C VAL A 54 0.76 -9.40 -3.68
N VAL A 55 1.80 -9.45 -4.50
CA VAL A 55 3.19 -9.54 -4.01
C VAL A 55 3.57 -8.30 -3.18
N GLU A 56 3.26 -7.12 -3.69
CA GLU A 56 3.57 -5.86 -3.00
C GLU A 56 2.74 -5.67 -1.73
N TYR A 57 1.46 -6.03 -1.77
CA TYR A 57 0.60 -6.02 -0.59
C TYR A 57 1.15 -6.92 0.51
N GLU A 58 1.51 -8.18 0.20
CA GLU A 58 2.05 -9.11 1.19
C GLU A 58 3.41 -8.63 1.74
N ALA A 59 4.29 -8.09 0.89
CA ALA A 59 5.55 -7.51 1.34
C ALA A 59 5.32 -6.34 2.30
N ALA A 60 4.40 -5.43 1.98
CA ALA A 60 4.04 -4.31 2.85
C ALA A 60 3.46 -4.79 4.19
N ARG A 61 2.57 -5.77 4.14
CA ARG A 61 1.95 -6.39 5.31
C ARG A 61 2.99 -6.99 6.25
N LEU A 62 3.94 -7.76 5.72
CA LEU A 62 5.02 -8.38 6.51
C LEU A 62 5.93 -7.34 7.17
N LEU A 63 6.26 -6.25 6.48
CA LEU A 63 7.05 -5.15 7.07
C LEU A 63 6.30 -4.48 8.23
N VAL A 64 4.99 -4.26 8.09
CA VAL A 64 4.17 -3.68 9.16
C VAL A 64 4.07 -4.63 10.35
N LEU A 65 3.82 -5.91 10.11
CA LEU A 65 3.77 -6.92 11.17
C LEU A 65 5.10 -7.06 11.91
N LYS A 66 6.23 -7.05 11.18
CA LYS A 66 7.57 -7.05 11.79
C LYS A 66 7.75 -5.85 12.73
N ALA A 67 7.44 -4.65 12.26
CA ALA A 67 7.59 -3.44 13.06
C ALA A 67 6.66 -3.43 14.28
N ALA A 68 5.44 -3.96 14.16
CA ALA A 68 4.51 -4.12 15.26
C ALA A 68 5.02 -5.13 16.28
N PHE A 69 5.46 -6.31 15.84
CA PHE A 69 6.00 -7.35 16.69
C PHE A 69 7.23 -6.89 17.49
N GLU A 70 8.19 -6.23 16.85
CA GLU A 70 9.36 -5.66 17.54
C GLU A 70 8.95 -4.71 18.68
N LYS A 71 7.88 -3.95 18.46
CA LYS A 71 7.33 -3.03 19.44
C LYS A 71 6.67 -3.76 20.61
N ASP A 72 5.91 -4.81 20.34
CA ASP A 72 5.26 -5.64 21.35
C ASP A 72 6.31 -6.38 22.23
N GLN A 73 7.49 -6.66 21.67
CA GLN A 73 8.64 -7.20 22.41
C GLN A 73 9.41 -6.13 23.22
N GLY A 74 8.88 -4.91 23.34
CA GLY A 74 9.47 -3.84 24.12
C GLY A 74 10.55 -3.02 23.40
N ASN A 75 10.82 -3.28 22.12
CA ASN A 75 11.72 -2.44 21.32
C ASN A 75 11.03 -1.14 20.89
N ILE A 76 10.94 -0.21 21.83
CA ILE A 76 10.28 1.10 21.64
C ILE A 76 11.06 1.98 20.65
N GLY A 77 12.37 1.73 20.50
CA GLY A 77 13.28 2.47 19.63
C GLY A 77 13.35 1.98 18.18
N ASN A 78 12.47 1.09 17.73
CA ASN A 78 12.48 0.45 16.40
C ASN A 78 12.18 1.40 15.21
N THR A 79 12.77 2.59 15.25
CA THR A 79 12.52 3.67 14.27
C THR A 79 12.84 3.22 12.83
N LEU A 80 13.88 2.40 12.63
CA LEU A 80 14.24 1.88 11.30
C LEU A 80 13.12 1.01 10.75
N SER A 81 12.64 0.01 11.51
CA SER A 81 11.56 -0.89 11.06
C SER A 81 10.26 -0.14 10.81
N VAL A 82 9.89 0.79 11.70
CA VAL A 82 8.68 1.61 11.54
C VAL A 82 8.77 2.51 10.31
N SER A 83 9.92 3.17 10.08
CA SER A 83 10.11 4.05 8.92
C SER A 83 10.12 3.26 7.61
N THR A 84 10.73 2.07 7.59
CA THR A 84 10.72 1.16 6.45
C THR A 84 9.30 0.70 6.13
N ALA A 85 8.56 0.25 7.14
CA ALA A 85 7.16 -0.17 6.98
C ALA A 85 6.28 0.97 6.46
N LYS A 86 6.39 2.17 7.07
CA LYS A 86 5.60 3.35 6.67
C LYS A 86 5.90 3.78 5.24
N PHE A 87 7.17 3.87 4.88
CA PHE A 87 7.57 4.23 3.53
C PHE A 87 7.02 3.24 2.51
N PHE A 88 7.32 1.95 2.69
CA PHE A 88 6.92 0.92 1.73
C PHE A 88 5.40 0.80 1.61
N ALA A 89 4.66 0.77 2.74
CA ALA A 89 3.21 0.65 2.73
C ALA A 89 2.51 1.85 2.07
N ALA A 90 3.03 3.08 2.26
CA ALA A 90 2.47 4.27 1.61
C ALA A 90 2.67 4.25 0.09
N GLU A 91 3.86 3.86 -0.39
CA GLU A 91 4.15 3.72 -1.82
C GLU A 91 3.32 2.58 -2.44
N THR A 92 3.21 1.44 -1.76
CA THR A 92 2.38 0.30 -2.18
C THR A 92 0.90 0.68 -2.30
N ALA A 93 0.36 1.44 -1.33
CA ALA A 93 -1.03 1.90 -1.39
C ALA A 93 -1.29 2.76 -2.63
N VAL A 94 -0.39 3.70 -2.94
CA VAL A 94 -0.51 4.55 -4.14
C VAL A 94 -0.38 3.73 -5.42
N LYS A 95 0.60 2.82 -5.50
CA LYS A 95 0.76 1.93 -6.67
C LYS A 95 -0.47 1.04 -6.86
N ALA A 96 -0.94 0.40 -5.79
CA ALA A 96 -2.11 -0.47 -5.83
C ALA A 96 -3.38 0.29 -6.26
N SER A 97 -3.62 1.50 -5.73
CA SER A 97 -4.77 2.31 -6.12
C SER A 97 -4.71 2.73 -7.60
N ASN A 98 -3.53 3.13 -8.09
CA ASN A 98 -3.33 3.45 -9.50
C ASN A 98 -3.53 2.23 -10.41
N THR A 99 -3.07 1.05 -9.99
CA THR A 99 -3.26 -0.21 -10.75
C THR A 99 -4.73 -0.62 -10.77
N ALA A 100 -5.45 -0.52 -9.63
CA ALA A 100 -6.88 -0.78 -9.59
C ALA A 100 -7.66 0.16 -10.54
N MET A 101 -7.30 1.46 -10.58
CA MET A 101 -7.89 2.39 -11.53
C MET A 101 -7.64 1.98 -12.99
N LYS A 102 -6.46 1.46 -13.32
CA LYS A 102 -6.18 0.94 -14.68
C LYS A 102 -7.02 -0.28 -15.01
N VAL A 103 -7.18 -1.22 -14.09
CA VAL A 103 -8.01 -2.43 -14.28
C VAL A 103 -9.47 -2.06 -14.52
N LEU A 104 -10.02 -1.10 -13.76
CA LEU A 104 -11.40 -0.65 -13.90
C LEU A 104 -11.59 0.27 -15.11
N GLY A 105 -10.53 0.89 -15.63
CA GLY A 105 -10.61 1.85 -16.73
C GLY A 105 -11.48 3.06 -16.37
N SER A 106 -12.33 3.50 -17.28
CA SER A 106 -13.18 4.69 -17.08
C SER A 106 -14.15 4.58 -15.90
N TYR A 107 -14.57 3.38 -15.51
CA TYR A 107 -15.42 3.15 -14.35
C TYR A 107 -14.75 3.52 -13.02
N SER A 108 -13.41 3.55 -12.98
CA SER A 108 -12.66 3.97 -11.80
C SER A 108 -12.89 5.42 -11.38
N TYR A 109 -13.43 6.24 -12.25
CA TYR A 109 -13.79 7.65 -11.97
C TYR A 109 -15.21 7.82 -11.43
N SER A 110 -16.02 6.76 -11.46
CA SER A 110 -17.39 6.78 -10.92
C SER A 110 -17.37 6.60 -9.41
N SER A 111 -18.17 7.40 -8.70
CA SER A 111 -18.39 7.23 -7.24
C SER A 111 -19.15 5.94 -6.87
N GLU A 112 -19.68 5.23 -7.86
CA GLU A 112 -20.28 3.89 -7.68
C GLU A 112 -19.22 2.83 -7.33
N TYR A 113 -17.94 3.08 -7.69
CA TYR A 113 -16.82 2.24 -7.36
C TYR A 113 -15.92 2.92 -6.31
N PRO A 114 -15.48 2.21 -5.26
CA PRO A 114 -14.72 2.84 -4.18
C PRO A 114 -13.28 3.22 -4.56
N VAL A 115 -12.81 2.79 -5.74
CA VAL A 115 -11.41 2.91 -6.18
C VAL A 115 -10.99 4.38 -6.33
N GLU A 116 -11.87 5.28 -6.78
CA GLU A 116 -11.59 6.72 -6.87
C GLU A 116 -11.24 7.31 -5.49
N ARG A 117 -11.96 6.88 -4.45
CA ARG A 117 -11.71 7.31 -3.07
C ARG A 117 -10.41 6.71 -2.55
N PHE A 118 -10.17 5.42 -2.79
CA PHE A 118 -8.92 4.76 -2.39
C PHE A 118 -7.69 5.45 -3.00
N PHE A 119 -7.78 5.91 -4.25
CA PHE A 119 -6.71 6.66 -4.89
C PHE A 119 -6.39 7.98 -4.16
N ARG A 120 -7.42 8.76 -3.82
CA ARG A 120 -7.24 10.01 -3.06
C ARG A 120 -6.70 9.75 -1.66
N ASP A 121 -7.23 8.75 -0.95
CA ASP A 121 -6.83 8.39 0.40
C ASP A 121 -5.39 7.86 0.43
N ALA A 122 -5.01 6.99 -0.51
CA ALA A 122 -3.66 6.46 -0.64
C ALA A 122 -2.62 7.58 -0.79
N LYS A 123 -2.92 8.58 -1.61
CA LYS A 123 -2.00 9.70 -1.86
C LYS A 123 -1.67 10.49 -0.59
N SER A 124 -2.63 10.63 0.33
CA SER A 124 -2.43 11.31 1.60
C SER A 124 -1.35 10.65 2.46
N LEU A 125 -1.22 9.32 2.38
CA LEU A 125 -0.26 8.54 3.18
C LEU A 125 1.20 8.84 2.85
N GLN A 126 1.50 9.32 1.65
CA GLN A 126 2.85 9.77 1.31
C GLN A 126 3.24 11.09 1.99
N ALA A 127 2.27 11.86 2.49
CA ALA A 127 2.47 13.16 3.08
C ALA A 127 2.38 13.16 4.62
N VAL A 128 1.38 12.44 5.17
CA VAL A 128 1.11 12.44 6.62
C VAL A 128 2.13 11.61 7.41
N GLU A 129 2.30 11.91 8.70
CA GLU A 129 3.19 11.22 9.65
C GLU A 129 4.67 11.20 9.21
N GLY A 130 5.06 12.24 8.51
CA GLY A 130 6.38 12.35 7.86
C GLY A 130 6.36 11.80 6.45
N THR A 131 6.68 12.68 5.51
CA THR A 131 6.66 12.37 4.07
C THR A 131 7.55 11.17 3.72
N SER A 132 7.30 10.55 2.55
CA SER A 132 8.16 9.49 2.02
C SER A 132 9.64 9.89 1.99
N ASN A 133 9.96 11.16 1.68
CA ASN A 133 11.33 11.65 1.70
C ASN A 133 11.93 11.68 3.10
N ILE A 134 11.17 12.09 4.10
CA ILE A 134 11.61 12.05 5.51
C ILE A 134 11.87 10.61 5.96
N GLN A 135 11.01 9.65 5.58
CA GLN A 135 11.24 8.25 5.90
C GLN A 135 12.54 7.74 5.27
N LYS A 136 12.80 8.05 4.00
CA LYS A 136 14.06 7.70 3.32
C LYS A 136 15.28 8.27 4.03
N MET A 137 15.23 9.53 4.49
CA MET A 137 16.31 10.14 5.27
C MET A 137 16.55 9.42 6.59
N ILE A 138 15.49 9.03 7.31
CA ILE A 138 15.59 8.30 8.58
C ILE A 138 16.23 6.93 8.34
N ILE A 139 15.76 6.20 7.33
CA ILE A 139 16.30 4.89 6.94
C ILE A 139 17.79 5.01 6.60
N ALA A 140 18.15 5.95 5.70
CA ALA A 140 19.52 6.15 5.28
C ALA A 140 20.44 6.45 6.48
N ARG A 141 20.05 7.34 7.38
CA ARG A 141 20.82 7.66 8.58
C ARG A 141 21.01 6.46 9.50
N ALA A 142 19.96 5.63 9.65
CA ALA A 142 20.02 4.47 10.52
C ALA A 142 20.98 3.39 9.99
N VAL A 143 21.09 3.21 8.66
CA VAL A 143 21.99 2.21 8.06
C VAL A 143 23.41 2.72 7.83
N THR A 144 23.64 4.04 7.87
CA THR A 144 24.96 4.65 7.73
C THR A 144 25.58 5.09 9.06
N ALA A 145 24.83 5.04 10.16
CA ALA A 145 25.36 5.32 11.50
C ALA A 145 26.44 4.27 11.85
N LYS A 146 27.67 4.75 12.14
CA LYS A 146 28.76 3.92 12.65
C LYS A 146 28.62 3.72 14.15
#